data_a5e246cef4bcc75b4ce2111ea1fabc0d
#
_entry.id   a5e246cef4bcc75b4ce2111ea1fabc0d
#
_cell.length_a   1.000
_cell.length_b   1.000
_cell.length_c   1.000
_cell.angle_alpha   90.00
_cell.angle_beta   90.00
_cell.angle_gamma   90.00
#
_symmetry.space_group_name_H-M   'P 1'
#
loop_
_entity.id
_entity.type
_entity.pdbx_description
1 polymer ?
#
loop_
_entity_poly.entity_id
_entity_poly.type
_entity_poly.pdbx_seq_one_letter_code
_entity_poly.pdbx_strand_id
1 'polypeptide(L)'
;MQVDQMIIGLERMRFYAYHGVAPQEREVGNYFTLECRVEAEVSAAMQHDALSETISYAELYEVIAEEMAQPSLLLEHVVGRIASALFDRFPRINALELSLRKDNPPFPGQLDSASFSIRARR
;
A
#
# COMPACT_ATOMS: atom_id res chain seq x y z
N MET A 1 30.91 -3.75 -1.16
CA MET A 1 29.82 -4.53 -0.54
C MET A 1 28.93 -5.14 -1.62
N GLN A 2 28.26 -6.18 -1.27
CA GLN A 2 27.27 -6.80 -2.15
C GLN A 2 25.88 -6.55 -1.56
N VAL A 3 24.99 -5.96 -2.36
CA VAL A 3 23.61 -5.69 -1.93
C VAL A 3 22.68 -6.64 -2.66
N ASP A 4 21.98 -7.48 -1.91
CA ASP A 4 21.12 -8.50 -2.48
C ASP A 4 19.71 -7.98 -2.76
N GLN A 5 19.25 -7.02 -1.98
CA GLN A 5 17.88 -6.53 -2.10
C GLN A 5 17.81 -5.09 -1.58
N MET A 6 17.06 -4.25 -2.29
CA MET A 6 16.81 -2.86 -1.90
C MET A 6 15.32 -2.65 -1.79
N ILE A 7 14.87 -2.19 -0.64
CA ILE A 7 13.45 -2.03 -0.34
C ILE A 7 13.18 -0.63 0.19
N ILE A 8 12.19 0.02 -0.41
CA ILE A 8 11.65 1.30 0.09
C ILE A 8 10.31 0.98 0.74
N GLY A 9 10.13 1.38 1.98
CA GLY A 9 8.94 1.06 2.73
C GLY A 9 8.20 2.28 3.23
N LEU A 10 6.88 2.21 3.21
CA LEU A 10 5.98 3.11 3.92
C LEU A 10 5.25 2.28 4.95
N GLU A 11 5.48 2.57 6.22
CA GLU A 11 5.02 1.75 7.31
C GLU A 11 3.88 2.40 8.06
N ARG A 12 2.86 1.59 8.40
CA ARG A 12 1.74 1.97 9.24
C ARG A 12 1.04 3.24 8.78
N MET A 13 0.80 3.35 7.47
CA MET A 13 -0.01 4.45 6.92
C MET A 13 -1.44 4.29 7.37
N ARG A 14 -2.01 5.31 7.96
CA ARG A 14 -3.35 5.24 8.47
C ARG A 14 -4.28 6.12 7.65
N PHE A 15 -5.39 5.53 7.20
CA PHE A 15 -6.40 6.22 6.40
C PHE A 15 -7.78 6.04 7.01
N TYR A 16 -8.58 7.10 6.96
CA TYR A 16 -10.02 6.97 7.17
C TYR A 16 -10.64 6.78 5.79
N ALA A 17 -11.34 5.67 5.58
CA ALA A 17 -11.82 5.30 4.25
C ALA A 17 -13.15 4.57 4.35
N TYR A 18 -13.76 4.30 3.19
CA TYR A 18 -15.15 3.85 3.10
C TYR A 18 -15.26 2.51 2.37
N HIS A 19 -14.37 1.58 2.69
CA HIS A 19 -14.38 0.23 2.13
C HIS A 19 -15.20 -0.71 3.00
N GLY A 20 -16.08 -1.48 2.40
CA GLY A 20 -16.84 -2.48 3.14
C GLY A 20 -18.00 -3.06 2.35
N VAL A 21 -18.35 -4.30 2.67
CA VAL A 21 -19.45 -5.01 2.02
C VAL A 21 -20.80 -4.43 2.44
N ALA A 22 -20.97 -4.14 3.72
CA ALA A 22 -22.22 -3.59 4.22
C ALA A 22 -22.37 -2.12 3.83
N PRO A 23 -23.56 -1.68 3.38
CA PRO A 23 -23.77 -0.29 3.00
C PRO A 23 -23.39 0.71 4.08
N GLN A 24 -23.61 0.37 5.35
CA GLN A 24 -23.26 1.22 6.46
C GLN A 24 -21.75 1.50 6.55
N GLU A 25 -20.93 0.51 6.24
CA GLU A 25 -19.46 0.69 6.24
C GLU A 25 -19.02 1.72 5.20
N ARG A 26 -19.68 1.76 4.04
CA ARG A 26 -19.38 2.73 2.99
C ARG A 26 -19.93 4.11 3.28
N GLU A 27 -20.89 4.21 4.19
CA GLU A 27 -21.48 5.48 4.59
C GLU A 27 -20.77 6.08 5.79
N VAL A 28 -20.46 5.26 6.79
CA VAL A 28 -19.84 5.70 8.05
C VAL A 28 -18.33 5.75 7.97
N GLY A 29 -17.73 4.78 7.27
CA GLY A 29 -16.28 4.67 7.16
C GLY A 29 -15.63 3.97 8.35
N ASN A 30 -14.32 3.80 8.26
CA ASN A 30 -13.51 3.18 9.30
C ASN A 30 -12.05 3.59 9.11
N TYR A 31 -11.22 3.30 10.09
CA TYR A 31 -9.78 3.42 9.95
C TYR A 31 -9.19 2.17 9.32
N PHE A 32 -8.23 2.40 8.43
CA PHE A 32 -7.47 1.34 7.76
C PHE A 32 -5.99 1.63 7.94
N THR A 33 -5.21 0.59 8.14
CA THR A 33 -3.75 0.71 8.24
C THR A 33 -3.12 -0.05 7.08
N LEU A 34 -2.23 0.60 6.35
CA LEU A 34 -1.59 0.01 5.20
C LEU A 34 -0.09 0.08 5.32
N GLU A 35 0.57 -1.02 4.97
CA GLU A 35 2.02 -1.09 4.84
C GLU A 35 2.36 -1.43 3.40
N CYS A 36 3.34 -0.72 2.86
CA CYS A 36 3.81 -0.90 1.51
C CYS A 36 5.32 -1.03 1.49
N ARG A 37 5.84 -2.07 0.85
CA ARG A 37 7.26 -2.28 0.65
C ARG A 37 7.49 -2.53 -0.83
N VAL A 38 8.29 -1.69 -1.46
CA VAL A 38 8.59 -1.85 -2.88
C VAL A 38 10.06 -2.21 -3.05
N GLU A 39 10.31 -3.18 -3.90
CA GLU A 39 11.66 -3.61 -4.26
C GLU A 39 12.03 -2.98 -5.60
N ALA A 40 13.16 -2.28 -5.61
CA ALA A 40 13.62 -1.59 -6.78
C ALA A 40 15.15 -1.51 -6.78
N GLU A 41 15.74 -1.46 -7.98
CA GLU A 41 17.19 -1.25 -8.12
C GLU A 41 17.45 0.25 -8.06
N VAL A 42 18.00 0.72 -6.95
CA VAL A 42 18.25 2.13 -6.68
C VAL A 42 19.69 2.39 -6.22
N SER A 43 20.63 1.53 -6.62
CA SER A 43 22.03 1.66 -6.21
C SER A 43 22.64 2.98 -6.66
N ALA A 44 22.22 3.52 -7.78
CA ALA A 44 22.71 4.83 -8.25
C ALA A 44 22.36 5.95 -7.26
N ALA A 45 21.20 5.88 -6.64
CA ALA A 45 20.80 6.84 -5.61
C ALA A 45 21.68 6.71 -4.36
N MET A 46 22.10 5.48 -4.04
CA MET A 46 23.03 5.25 -2.92
C MET A 46 24.38 5.90 -3.17
N GLN A 47 24.82 5.98 -4.42
CA GLN A 47 26.11 6.56 -4.81
C GLN A 47 26.04 8.07 -4.99
N HIS A 48 24.99 8.58 -5.64
CA HIS A 48 24.94 9.95 -6.14
C HIS A 48 24.09 10.90 -5.33
N ASP A 49 23.33 10.39 -4.36
CA ASP A 49 22.42 11.22 -3.54
C ASP A 49 21.45 12.06 -4.40
N ALA A 50 20.89 11.44 -5.43
CA ALA A 50 20.02 12.10 -6.39
C ALA A 50 18.60 11.50 -6.35
N LEU A 51 17.60 12.33 -6.10
CA LEU A 51 16.19 11.91 -6.05
C LEU A 51 15.74 11.30 -7.37
N SER A 52 16.27 11.78 -8.49
CA SER A 52 15.92 11.27 -9.82
C SER A 52 16.33 9.81 -10.05
N GLU A 53 17.18 9.26 -9.19
CA GLU A 53 17.69 7.89 -9.33
C GLU A 53 17.04 6.91 -8.35
N THR A 54 15.97 7.30 -7.74
CA THR A 54 15.21 6.47 -6.81
C THR A 54 13.71 6.62 -7.05
N ILE A 55 12.92 6.08 -6.12
CA ILE A 55 11.48 6.28 -6.08
C ILE A 55 11.18 7.17 -4.88
N SER A 56 10.49 8.28 -5.12
CA SER A 56 10.06 9.16 -4.04
C SER A 56 8.97 8.49 -3.21
N TYR A 57 9.22 8.31 -1.91
CA TYR A 57 8.19 7.75 -1.02
C TYR A 57 7.01 8.70 -0.85
N ALA A 58 7.20 10.02 -1.06
CA ALA A 58 6.09 10.96 -1.07
C ALA A 58 5.16 10.73 -2.26
N GLU A 59 5.71 10.41 -3.44
CA GLU A 59 4.91 10.08 -4.62
C GLU A 59 4.22 8.72 -4.45
N LEU A 60 4.89 7.75 -3.84
CA LEU A 60 4.25 6.47 -3.49
C LEU A 60 3.03 6.72 -2.61
N TYR A 61 3.17 7.55 -1.59
CA TYR A 61 2.08 7.88 -0.68
C TYR A 61 0.90 8.52 -1.41
N GLU A 62 1.18 9.46 -2.32
CA GLU A 62 0.12 10.14 -3.10
C GLU A 62 -0.71 9.16 -3.91
N VAL A 63 -0.05 8.23 -4.60
CA VAL A 63 -0.76 7.22 -5.40
C VAL A 63 -1.61 6.33 -4.51
N ILE A 64 -1.05 5.89 -3.38
CA ILE A 64 -1.78 5.05 -2.43
C ILE A 64 -2.99 5.80 -1.85
N ALA A 65 -2.81 7.07 -1.48
CA ALA A 65 -3.90 7.87 -0.92
C ALA A 65 -5.04 8.09 -1.92
N GLU A 66 -4.72 8.30 -3.20
CA GLU A 66 -5.73 8.42 -4.26
C GLU A 66 -6.56 7.15 -4.37
N GLU A 67 -5.92 5.98 -4.34
CA GLU A 67 -6.62 4.71 -4.43
C GLU A 67 -7.45 4.43 -3.17
N MET A 68 -6.90 4.74 -2.00
CA MET A 68 -7.63 4.56 -0.74
C MET A 68 -8.89 5.42 -0.65
N ALA A 69 -8.93 6.56 -1.32
CA ALA A 69 -10.08 7.46 -1.34
C ALA A 69 -11.27 6.92 -2.14
N GLN A 70 -11.06 5.93 -3.00
CA GLN A 70 -12.12 5.31 -3.80
C GLN A 70 -12.70 4.11 -3.08
N PRO A 71 -13.99 4.09 -2.73
CA PRO A 71 -14.59 2.98 -2.01
C PRO A 71 -14.57 1.67 -2.80
N SER A 72 -14.32 0.57 -2.11
CA SER A 72 -14.47 -0.78 -2.62
C SER A 72 -15.21 -1.63 -1.60
N LEU A 73 -15.81 -2.71 -2.04
CA LEU A 73 -16.46 -3.65 -1.14
C LEU A 73 -15.44 -4.48 -0.35
N LEU A 74 -14.37 -4.90 -1.02
CA LEU A 74 -13.41 -5.86 -0.49
C LEU A 74 -12.02 -5.25 -0.34
N LEU A 75 -11.31 -5.62 0.72
CA LEU A 75 -9.90 -5.27 0.90
C LEU A 75 -9.06 -5.78 -0.27
N GLU A 76 -9.36 -6.97 -0.76
CA GLU A 76 -8.68 -7.58 -1.92
C GLU A 76 -8.74 -6.68 -3.14
N HIS A 77 -9.89 -6.06 -3.38
CA HIS A 77 -10.06 -5.16 -4.52
C HIS A 77 -9.25 -3.88 -4.36
N VAL A 78 -9.26 -3.30 -3.16
CA VAL A 78 -8.45 -2.11 -2.85
C VAL A 78 -6.97 -2.39 -3.07
N VAL A 79 -6.47 -3.51 -2.52
CA VAL A 79 -5.06 -3.90 -2.63
C VAL A 79 -4.69 -4.13 -4.09
N GLY A 80 -5.57 -4.78 -4.86
CA GLY A 80 -5.35 -5.00 -6.30
C GLY A 80 -5.22 -3.69 -7.07
N ARG A 81 -6.09 -2.71 -6.77
CA ARG A 81 -6.02 -1.38 -7.40
C ARG A 81 -4.72 -0.66 -7.05
N ILE A 82 -4.33 -0.69 -5.78
CA ILE A 82 -3.09 -0.06 -5.33
C ILE A 82 -1.89 -0.70 -6.02
N ALA A 83 -1.82 -2.02 -6.05
CA ALA A 83 -0.71 -2.73 -6.69
C ALA A 83 -0.59 -2.36 -8.17
N SER A 84 -1.71 -2.38 -8.89
CA SER A 84 -1.72 -2.02 -10.32
C SER A 84 -1.28 -0.59 -10.53
N ALA A 85 -1.78 0.34 -9.74
CA ALA A 85 -1.41 1.76 -9.85
C ALA A 85 0.09 1.98 -9.58
N LEU A 86 0.64 1.30 -8.58
CA LEU A 86 2.07 1.43 -8.26
C LEU A 86 2.95 0.86 -9.38
N PHE A 87 2.62 -0.30 -9.91
CA PHE A 87 3.39 -0.86 -11.03
C PHE A 87 3.30 0.02 -12.29
N ASP A 88 2.12 0.58 -12.57
CA ASP A 88 1.94 1.45 -13.74
C ASP A 88 2.72 2.76 -13.59
N ARG A 89 2.63 3.38 -12.42
CA ARG A 89 3.22 4.69 -12.18
C ARG A 89 4.73 4.64 -12.00
N PHE A 90 5.26 3.55 -11.44
CA PHE A 90 6.68 3.45 -11.09
C PHE A 90 7.34 2.26 -11.77
N PRO A 91 7.89 2.47 -12.99
CA PRO A 91 8.54 1.38 -13.72
C PRO A 91 9.74 0.75 -13.01
N ARG A 92 10.35 1.47 -12.06
CA ARG A 92 11.47 0.94 -11.27
C ARG A 92 11.07 -0.15 -10.30
N ILE A 93 9.79 -0.27 -9.97
CA ILE A 93 9.33 -1.29 -9.04
C ILE A 93 9.38 -2.65 -9.71
N ASN A 94 10.15 -3.57 -9.15
CA ASN A 94 10.25 -4.95 -9.61
C ASN A 94 9.27 -5.87 -8.88
N ALA A 95 9.07 -5.61 -7.60
CA ALA A 95 8.19 -6.40 -6.74
C ALA A 95 7.65 -5.51 -5.62
N LEU A 96 6.57 -5.93 -5.01
CA LEU A 96 6.00 -5.22 -3.86
C LEU A 96 5.32 -6.15 -2.89
N GLU A 97 5.22 -5.70 -1.66
CA GLU A 97 4.35 -6.26 -0.63
C GLU A 97 3.39 -5.19 -0.19
N LEU A 98 2.12 -5.56 -0.10
CA LEU A 98 1.08 -4.69 0.44
C LEU A 98 0.33 -5.46 1.52
N SER A 99 0.07 -4.80 2.65
CA SER A 99 -0.77 -5.34 3.71
C SER A 99 -1.76 -4.27 4.11
N LEU A 100 -3.04 -4.56 3.94
CA LEU A 100 -4.13 -3.65 4.29
C LEU A 100 -4.94 -4.26 5.42
N ARG A 101 -5.11 -3.47 6.48
CA ARG A 101 -5.79 -3.89 7.69
C ARG A 101 -6.98 -2.98 7.95
N LYS A 102 -8.15 -3.58 8.17
CA LYS A 102 -9.33 -2.87 8.65
C LYS A 102 -9.32 -2.93 10.16
N ASP A 103 -9.23 -1.78 10.81
CA ASP A 103 -9.31 -1.69 12.26
C ASP A 103 -10.76 -1.86 12.70
N ASN A 104 -10.97 -2.49 13.85
CA ASN A 104 -12.31 -2.69 14.42
C ASN A 104 -13.32 -3.24 13.39
N PRO A 105 -13.13 -4.47 12.90
CA PRO A 105 -14.04 -5.04 11.90
C PRO A 105 -15.48 -5.09 12.42
N PRO A 106 -16.49 -4.81 11.58
CA PRO A 106 -17.86 -4.63 12.03
C PRO A 106 -18.62 -5.97 12.16
N PHE A 107 -18.13 -6.88 12.99
CA PHE A 107 -18.82 -8.11 13.33
C PHE A 107 -18.54 -8.50 14.79
N PRO A 108 -19.40 -9.30 15.43
CA PRO A 108 -19.23 -9.64 16.84
C PRO A 108 -18.09 -10.65 17.03
N GLY A 109 -16.91 -10.14 17.33
CA GLY A 109 -15.73 -10.95 17.61
C GLY A 109 -14.71 -10.13 18.38
N GLN A 110 -13.80 -10.82 19.06
CA GLN A 110 -12.73 -10.16 19.80
C GLN A 110 -11.43 -10.28 19.01
N LEU A 111 -11.17 -9.26 18.18
CA LEU A 111 -9.95 -9.19 17.38
C LEU A 111 -9.61 -7.72 17.13
N ASP A 112 -8.34 -7.46 16.91
CA ASP A 112 -7.88 -6.09 16.65
C ASP A 112 -8.21 -5.64 15.25
N SER A 113 -8.06 -6.52 14.27
CA SER A 113 -8.22 -6.15 12.86
C SER A 113 -8.43 -7.39 12.00
N ALA A 114 -8.93 -7.15 10.78
CA ALA A 114 -8.91 -8.12 9.70
C ALA A 114 -8.01 -7.57 8.59
N SER A 115 -7.28 -8.43 7.91
CA SER A 115 -6.29 -7.99 6.93
C SER A 115 -6.24 -8.83 5.68
N PHE A 116 -5.71 -8.24 4.63
CA PHE A 116 -5.36 -8.91 3.39
C PHE A 116 -3.97 -8.45 2.95
N SER A 117 -3.12 -9.38 2.56
CA SER A 117 -1.74 -9.09 2.18
C SER A 117 -1.37 -9.82 0.91
N ILE A 118 -0.54 -9.20 0.10
CA ILE A 118 0.03 -9.82 -1.10
C ILE A 118 1.53 -9.57 -1.19
N ARG A 119 2.18 -10.43 -1.93
CA ARG A 119 3.47 -10.18 -2.59
C ARG A 119 3.25 -10.33 -4.08
N ALA A 120 3.72 -9.36 -4.83
CA ALA A 120 3.53 -9.37 -6.28
C ALA A 120 4.81 -8.99 -6.98
N ARG A 121 5.02 -9.55 -8.16
CA ARG A 121 6.09 -9.17 -9.06
C ARG A 121 5.52 -8.62 -10.35
N ARG A 122 6.33 -7.80 -10.99
CA ARG A 122 6.01 -7.30 -12.32
C ARG A 122 5.97 -8.45 -13.33
#